data_6e6637abc434523ac9695442fc3e6e29
#
_entry.id   6e6637abc434523ac9695442fc3e6e29
#
_cell.length_a   1.000
_cell.length_b   1.000
_cell.length_c   1.000
_cell.angle_alpha   90.00
_cell.angle_beta   90.00
_cell.angle_gamma   90.00
#
_symmetry.space_group_name_H-M   'P 1'
#
loop_
_entity.id
_entity.type
_entity.pdbx_description
1 polymer ?
#
loop_
_entity_poly.entity_id
_entity_poly.type
_entity_poly.pdbx_seq_one_letter_code
_entity_poly.pdbx_strand_id
1 'polypeptide(L)'
;MPDLLSHSTLRHWLKAMPPKVMWVLLLTALVSVLVFAVSELAFKGITSEREAARLSMNGQATLLRMKERLLQAESSQRGFLLTRDARYLAPYDKSVADARAAQASLLSDFGQETDIRTPVAALGVLLEKKLDELNLTVHMARDRQPGLAMATLYTDEGLNLTARIAAQSQKIDNLLTVRTRAHQSKLTELLRQQRWGVGLVVFLNLAFLSALGATLVR
;
A
#
# COMPACT_ATOMS: atom_id res chain seq x y z
N MET A 1 -39.24 31.36 25.73
CA MET A 1 -38.47 31.46 24.46
C MET A 1 -39.42 31.02 23.37
N PRO A 2 -39.82 31.91 22.45
CA PRO A 2 -40.82 31.55 21.45
C PRO A 2 -40.19 30.72 20.32
N ASP A 3 -40.96 29.72 19.89
CA ASP A 3 -40.69 28.83 18.75
C ASP A 3 -40.49 29.62 17.44
N LEU A 4 -39.22 29.93 17.12
CA LEU A 4 -38.83 30.64 15.87
C LEU A 4 -38.88 29.79 14.60
N LEU A 5 -39.32 28.53 14.70
CA LEU A 5 -39.41 27.59 13.59
C LEU A 5 -40.79 26.91 13.46
N SER A 6 -41.87 27.70 13.58
CA SER A 6 -43.19 27.13 13.26
C SER A 6 -43.30 26.96 11.72
N HIS A 7 -43.80 25.80 11.28
CA HIS A 7 -44.05 25.48 9.84
C HIS A 7 -44.94 26.53 9.13
N SER A 8 -45.67 27.33 9.87
CA SER A 8 -46.51 28.42 9.35
C SER A 8 -45.69 29.64 8.93
N THR A 9 -44.63 29.99 9.66
CA THR A 9 -43.76 31.16 9.34
C THR A 9 -42.93 30.89 8.10
N LEU A 10 -42.34 29.69 7.93
CA LEU A 10 -41.61 29.29 6.74
C LEU A 10 -42.48 29.34 5.48
N ARG A 11 -43.72 28.86 5.53
CA ARG A 11 -44.64 28.90 4.38
C ARG A 11 -45.02 30.34 3.99
N HIS A 12 -45.10 31.26 4.95
CA HIS A 12 -45.45 32.64 4.70
C HIS A 12 -44.28 33.36 4.02
N TRP A 13 -43.04 33.12 4.45
CA TRP A 13 -41.82 33.68 3.85
C TRP A 13 -41.62 33.15 2.42
N LEU A 14 -41.84 31.87 2.16
CA LEU A 14 -41.71 31.26 0.83
C LEU A 14 -42.73 31.82 -0.16
N LYS A 15 -43.94 32.20 0.28
CA LYS A 15 -44.96 32.79 -0.57
C LYS A 15 -44.71 34.27 -0.86
N ALA A 16 -43.96 34.97 -0.02
CA ALA A 16 -43.65 36.38 -0.18
C ALA A 16 -42.39 36.62 -1.07
N MET A 17 -41.62 35.54 -1.36
CA MET A 17 -40.39 35.69 -2.18
C MET A 17 -40.71 35.86 -3.67
N PRO A 18 -40.01 36.76 -4.37
CA PRO A 18 -40.12 36.87 -5.82
C PRO A 18 -39.71 35.54 -6.48
N PRO A 19 -40.42 35.05 -7.52
CA PRO A 19 -40.15 33.79 -8.15
C PRO A 19 -38.71 33.67 -8.68
N LYS A 20 -38.08 34.74 -9.07
CA LYS A 20 -36.66 34.81 -9.48
C LYS A 20 -35.72 34.43 -8.36
N VAL A 21 -35.94 34.85 -7.13
CA VAL A 21 -35.13 34.50 -5.93
C VAL A 21 -35.25 33.02 -5.60
N MET A 22 -36.46 32.51 -5.69
CA MET A 22 -36.73 31.08 -5.44
C MET A 22 -35.99 30.16 -6.43
N TRP A 23 -35.97 30.52 -7.73
CA TRP A 23 -35.23 29.76 -8.74
C TRP A 23 -33.72 29.80 -8.51
N VAL A 24 -33.17 30.96 -8.09
CA VAL A 24 -31.73 31.09 -7.76
C VAL A 24 -31.38 30.22 -6.58
N LEU A 25 -32.18 30.20 -5.50
CA LEU A 25 -31.96 29.37 -4.33
C LEU A 25 -32.05 27.88 -4.66
N LEU A 26 -33.02 27.47 -5.48
CA LEU A 26 -33.14 26.08 -5.93
C LEU A 26 -31.93 25.67 -6.79
N LEU A 27 -31.47 26.53 -7.68
CA LEU A 27 -30.31 26.24 -8.52
C LEU A 27 -29.03 26.13 -7.70
N THR A 28 -28.80 27.04 -6.73
CA THR A 28 -27.64 26.95 -5.82
C THR A 28 -27.69 25.71 -4.94
N ALA A 29 -28.86 25.32 -4.43
CA ALA A 29 -29.03 24.07 -3.69
C ALA A 29 -28.74 22.85 -4.56
N LEU A 30 -29.27 22.82 -5.79
CA LEU A 30 -29.02 21.74 -6.75
C LEU A 30 -27.53 21.59 -7.08
N VAL A 31 -26.86 22.74 -7.36
CA VAL A 31 -25.42 22.76 -7.63
C VAL A 31 -24.63 22.26 -6.44
N SER A 32 -24.99 22.67 -5.23
CA SER A 32 -24.32 22.22 -4.00
C SER A 32 -24.48 20.71 -3.76
N VAL A 33 -25.67 20.15 -4.01
CA VAL A 33 -25.90 18.71 -3.92
C VAL A 33 -25.10 17.95 -4.97
N LEU A 34 -25.05 18.45 -6.21
CA LEU A 34 -24.28 17.83 -7.28
C LEU A 34 -22.79 17.77 -6.94
N VAL A 35 -22.26 18.83 -6.36
CA VAL A 35 -20.86 18.90 -5.93
C VAL A 35 -20.57 17.95 -4.78
N PHE A 36 -21.45 17.89 -3.81
CA PHE A 36 -21.32 16.92 -2.73
C PHE A 36 -21.24 15.50 -3.29
N ALA A 37 -22.14 15.14 -4.21
CA ALA A 37 -22.14 13.82 -4.85
C ALA A 37 -20.83 13.53 -5.62
N VAL A 38 -20.34 14.51 -6.41
CA VAL A 38 -19.06 14.37 -7.13
C VAL A 38 -17.88 14.27 -6.18
N SER A 39 -17.87 15.08 -5.09
CA SER A 39 -16.83 15.01 -4.06
C SER A 39 -16.79 13.64 -3.38
N GLU A 40 -17.93 13.05 -3.09
CA GLU A 40 -18.03 11.72 -2.46
C GLU A 40 -17.47 10.61 -3.37
N LEU A 41 -17.79 10.68 -4.66
CA LEU A 41 -17.22 9.75 -5.66
C LEU A 41 -15.70 9.90 -5.78
N ALA A 42 -15.20 11.13 -5.79
CA ALA A 42 -13.77 11.41 -5.84
C ALA A 42 -13.05 10.92 -4.58
N PHE A 43 -13.67 11.06 -3.40
CA PHE A 43 -13.12 10.59 -2.14
C PHE A 43 -12.92 9.07 -2.11
N LYS A 44 -13.89 8.31 -2.62
CA LYS A 44 -13.78 6.83 -2.75
C LYS A 44 -12.60 6.44 -3.66
N GLY A 45 -12.42 7.13 -4.77
CA GLY A 45 -11.28 6.91 -5.67
C GLY A 45 -9.93 7.19 -4.99
N ILE A 46 -9.83 8.28 -4.22
CA ILE A 46 -8.62 8.65 -3.49
C ILE A 46 -8.27 7.62 -2.41
N THR A 47 -9.25 7.12 -1.65
CA THR A 47 -9.02 6.11 -0.61
C THR A 47 -8.55 4.79 -1.18
N SER A 48 -9.14 4.34 -2.28
CA SER A 48 -8.75 3.12 -2.99
C SER A 48 -7.30 3.18 -3.52
N GLU A 49 -6.91 4.29 -4.16
CA GLU A 49 -5.56 4.46 -4.68
C GLU A 49 -4.50 4.56 -3.55
N ARG A 50 -4.86 5.19 -2.42
CA ARG A 50 -4.00 5.23 -1.23
C ARG A 50 -3.76 3.84 -0.65
N GLU A 51 -4.79 3.02 -0.55
CA GLU A 51 -4.67 1.66 -0.02
C GLU A 51 -3.83 0.78 -0.94
N ALA A 52 -4.01 0.88 -2.26
CA ALA A 52 -3.19 0.15 -3.24
C ALA A 52 -1.71 0.58 -3.19
N ALA A 53 -1.42 1.88 -3.05
CA ALA A 53 -0.06 2.37 -2.86
C ALA A 53 0.55 1.85 -1.56
N ARG A 54 -0.22 1.87 -0.45
CA ARG A 54 0.20 1.35 0.85
C ARG A 54 0.51 -0.14 0.81
N LEU A 55 -0.32 -0.93 0.14
CA LEU A 55 -0.08 -2.37 -0.04
C LEU A 55 1.25 -2.63 -0.76
N SER A 56 1.52 -1.89 -1.84
CA SER A 56 2.79 -2.03 -2.57
C SER A 56 4.01 -1.64 -1.74
N MET A 57 3.91 -0.56 -0.94
CA MET A 57 4.99 -0.13 -0.03
C MET A 57 5.22 -1.14 1.10
N ASN A 58 4.15 -1.70 1.68
CA ASN A 58 4.23 -2.75 2.69
C ASN A 58 4.87 -4.02 2.10
N GLY A 59 4.55 -4.36 0.86
CA GLY A 59 5.19 -5.46 0.14
C GLY A 59 6.70 -5.28 -0.01
N GLN A 60 7.16 -4.07 -0.35
CA GLN A 60 8.60 -3.75 -0.40
C GLN A 60 9.27 -3.93 0.98
N ALA A 61 8.65 -3.41 2.04
CA ALA A 61 9.17 -3.57 3.39
C ALA A 61 9.21 -5.04 3.84
N THR A 62 8.22 -5.84 3.46
CA THR A 62 8.16 -7.28 3.76
C THR A 62 9.23 -8.06 2.97
N LEU A 63 9.45 -7.70 1.69
CA LEU A 63 10.52 -8.27 0.87
C LEU A 63 11.91 -7.98 1.47
N LEU A 64 12.13 -6.75 1.91
CA LEU A 64 13.38 -6.35 2.57
C LEU A 64 13.57 -7.16 3.86
N ARG A 65 12.54 -7.27 4.68
CA ARG A 65 12.57 -8.06 5.92
C ARG A 65 12.90 -9.53 5.65
N MET A 66 12.30 -10.14 4.63
CA MET A 66 12.62 -11.51 4.23
C MET A 66 14.12 -11.67 3.90
N LYS A 67 14.68 -10.73 3.11
CA LYS A 67 16.12 -10.73 2.76
C LYS A 67 17.01 -10.58 3.99
N GLU A 68 16.69 -9.66 4.89
CA GLU A 68 17.44 -9.45 6.13
C GLU A 68 17.44 -10.70 7.01
N ARG A 69 16.30 -11.39 7.13
CA ARG A 69 16.18 -12.62 7.89
C ARG A 69 16.96 -13.77 7.26
N LEU A 70 16.94 -13.87 5.94
CA LEU A 70 17.78 -14.86 5.24
C LEU A 70 19.27 -14.60 5.48
N LEU A 71 19.73 -13.36 5.34
CA LEU A 71 21.12 -12.97 5.62
C LEU A 71 21.52 -13.23 7.08
N GLN A 72 20.62 -13.00 8.03
CA GLN A 72 20.85 -13.31 9.44
C GLN A 72 20.98 -14.81 9.65
N ALA A 73 20.15 -15.64 9.00
CA ALA A 73 20.27 -17.09 9.06
C ALA A 73 21.61 -17.59 8.48
N GLU A 74 22.01 -17.07 7.31
CA GLU A 74 23.33 -17.38 6.71
C GLU A 74 24.50 -16.97 7.63
N SER A 75 24.44 -15.78 8.19
CA SER A 75 25.50 -15.29 9.13
C SER A 75 25.60 -16.19 10.35
N SER A 76 24.47 -16.57 10.92
CA SER A 76 24.38 -17.49 12.07
C SER A 76 24.96 -18.86 11.75
N GLN A 77 24.57 -19.44 10.60
CA GLN A 77 25.11 -20.70 10.11
C GLN A 77 26.63 -20.62 9.95
N ARG A 78 27.16 -19.60 9.25
CA ARG A 78 28.61 -19.45 9.04
C ARG A 78 29.38 -19.30 10.36
N GLY A 79 28.86 -18.48 11.29
CA GLY A 79 29.43 -18.34 12.61
C GLY A 79 29.52 -19.68 13.35
N PHE A 80 28.46 -20.49 13.32
CA PHE A 80 28.46 -21.82 13.90
C PHE A 80 29.43 -22.79 13.20
N LEU A 81 29.46 -22.81 11.87
CA LEU A 81 30.35 -23.70 11.13
C LEU A 81 31.82 -23.42 11.41
N LEU A 82 32.20 -22.16 11.55
CA LEU A 82 33.58 -21.72 11.80
C LEU A 82 34.03 -21.93 13.25
N THR A 83 33.14 -21.65 14.23
CA THR A 83 33.52 -21.60 15.65
C THR A 83 33.09 -22.82 16.44
N ARG A 84 32.09 -23.58 15.96
CA ARG A 84 31.39 -24.65 16.69
C ARG A 84 30.66 -24.18 17.94
N ASP A 85 30.51 -22.87 18.11
CA ASP A 85 29.81 -22.30 19.24
C ASP A 85 28.30 -22.24 18.98
N ALA A 86 27.53 -23.02 19.73
CA ALA A 86 26.07 -23.07 19.61
C ALA A 86 25.37 -21.72 19.83
N ARG A 87 26.03 -20.76 20.46
CA ARG A 87 25.50 -19.40 20.64
C ARG A 87 25.21 -18.71 19.31
N TYR A 88 25.94 -19.01 18.24
CA TYR A 88 25.66 -18.51 16.90
C TYR A 88 24.35 -19.02 16.32
N LEU A 89 23.84 -20.16 16.78
CA LEU A 89 22.56 -20.70 16.32
C LEU A 89 21.35 -20.14 17.07
N ALA A 90 21.55 -19.37 18.14
CA ALA A 90 20.43 -18.80 18.89
C ALA A 90 19.48 -17.95 18.01
N PRO A 91 19.95 -17.07 17.08
CA PRO A 91 19.08 -16.34 16.17
C PRO A 91 18.67 -17.14 14.91
N TYR A 92 19.30 -18.29 14.63
CA TYR A 92 19.12 -19.03 13.38
C TYR A 92 17.68 -19.48 13.15
N ASP A 93 17.13 -20.26 14.06
CA ASP A 93 15.80 -20.85 13.93
C ASP A 93 14.73 -19.78 13.80
N LYS A 94 14.85 -18.70 14.59
CA LYS A 94 13.95 -17.55 14.48
C LYS A 94 14.06 -16.84 13.13
N SER A 95 15.26 -16.68 12.62
CA SER A 95 15.50 -15.99 11.33
C SER A 95 14.94 -16.80 10.17
N VAL A 96 15.07 -18.12 10.20
CA VAL A 96 14.46 -19.04 9.24
C VAL A 96 12.93 -18.93 9.27
N ALA A 97 12.33 -18.99 10.46
CA ALA A 97 10.88 -18.86 10.64
C ALA A 97 10.36 -17.48 10.16
N ASP A 98 11.05 -16.42 10.53
CA ASP A 98 10.69 -15.04 10.13
C ASP A 98 10.80 -14.83 8.60
N ALA A 99 11.82 -15.43 7.94
CA ALA A 99 11.96 -15.37 6.49
C ALA A 99 10.80 -16.08 5.77
N ARG A 100 10.41 -17.28 6.25
CA ARG A 100 9.22 -18.01 5.73
C ARG A 100 7.93 -17.23 5.95
N ALA A 101 7.74 -16.66 7.14
CA ALA A 101 6.57 -15.86 7.46
C ALA A 101 6.45 -14.62 6.55
N ALA A 102 7.56 -13.92 6.29
CA ALA A 102 7.60 -12.81 5.37
C ALA A 102 7.25 -13.22 3.93
N GLN A 103 7.76 -14.37 3.46
CA GLN A 103 7.41 -14.91 2.14
C GLN A 103 5.92 -15.28 2.05
N ALA A 104 5.37 -15.91 3.07
CA ALA A 104 3.95 -16.25 3.12
C ALA A 104 3.06 -14.99 3.12
N SER A 105 3.45 -13.94 3.85
CA SER A 105 2.76 -12.66 3.83
C SER A 105 2.75 -12.03 2.43
N LEU A 106 3.90 -12.00 1.73
CA LEU A 106 3.96 -11.52 0.35
C LEU A 106 3.02 -12.30 -0.58
N LEU A 107 2.97 -13.61 -0.44
CA LEU A 107 2.10 -14.45 -1.27
C LEU A 107 0.61 -14.23 -0.95
N SER A 108 0.28 -13.99 0.32
CA SER A 108 -1.08 -13.64 0.76
C SER A 108 -1.51 -12.28 0.21
N ASP A 109 -0.65 -11.27 0.38
CA ASP A 109 -0.95 -9.88 0.02
C ASP A 109 -1.15 -9.70 -1.50
N PHE A 110 -0.40 -10.45 -2.31
CA PHE A 110 -0.43 -10.35 -3.79
C PHE A 110 -0.98 -11.60 -4.47
N GLY A 111 -1.66 -12.48 -3.74
CA GLY A 111 -2.15 -13.77 -4.25
C GLY A 111 -3.16 -13.70 -5.39
N GLN A 112 -3.87 -12.59 -5.53
CA GLN A 112 -4.86 -12.36 -6.59
C GLN A 112 -4.28 -11.66 -7.83
N GLU A 113 -3.03 -11.23 -7.78
CA GLU A 113 -2.39 -10.40 -8.78
C GLU A 113 -1.33 -11.18 -9.54
N THR A 114 -1.70 -11.76 -10.67
CA THR A 114 -0.89 -12.72 -11.43
C THR A 114 0.50 -12.20 -11.80
N ASP A 115 0.65 -10.92 -12.08
CA ASP A 115 1.91 -10.27 -12.44
C ASP A 115 2.93 -10.22 -11.29
N ILE A 116 2.47 -10.11 -10.04
CA ILE A 116 3.32 -10.13 -8.84
C ILE A 116 3.34 -11.52 -8.20
N ARG A 117 2.21 -12.21 -8.17
CA ARG A 117 2.09 -13.57 -7.59
C ARG A 117 3.11 -14.54 -8.15
N THR A 118 3.26 -14.57 -9.48
CA THR A 118 4.18 -15.50 -10.15
C THR A 118 5.63 -15.27 -9.71
N PRO A 119 6.20 -14.05 -9.76
CA PRO A 119 7.52 -13.77 -9.24
C PRO A 119 7.67 -14.06 -7.73
N VAL A 120 6.66 -13.76 -6.91
CA VAL A 120 6.68 -14.02 -5.46
C VAL A 120 6.68 -15.52 -5.19
N ALA A 121 5.88 -16.31 -5.89
CA ALA A 121 5.88 -17.77 -5.76
C ALA A 121 7.24 -18.37 -6.17
N ALA A 122 7.83 -17.89 -7.27
CA ALA A 122 9.16 -18.31 -7.72
C ALA A 122 10.25 -17.99 -6.67
N LEU A 123 10.15 -16.81 -6.01
CA LEU A 123 11.04 -16.44 -4.91
C LEU A 123 10.90 -17.40 -3.74
N GLY A 124 9.66 -17.83 -3.40
CA GLY A 124 9.40 -18.80 -2.34
C GLY A 124 10.10 -20.15 -2.59
N VAL A 125 10.06 -20.64 -3.83
CA VAL A 125 10.77 -21.89 -4.19
C VAL A 125 12.29 -21.74 -4.03
N LEU A 126 12.86 -20.59 -4.40
CA LEU A 126 14.30 -20.33 -4.23
C LEU A 126 14.66 -20.20 -2.75
N LEU A 127 13.81 -19.52 -1.96
CA LEU A 127 14.00 -19.34 -0.52
C LEU A 127 14.03 -20.71 0.18
N GLU A 128 13.05 -21.59 -0.08
CA GLU A 128 13.03 -22.92 0.55
C GLU A 128 14.28 -23.74 0.19
N LYS A 129 14.70 -23.75 -1.07
CA LYS A 129 15.94 -24.43 -1.46
C LYS A 129 17.15 -23.90 -0.69
N LYS A 130 17.22 -22.59 -0.47
CA LYS A 130 18.31 -21.99 0.29
C LYS A 130 18.23 -22.32 1.78
N LEU A 131 17.05 -22.30 2.36
CA LEU A 131 16.85 -22.67 3.75
C LEU A 131 17.15 -24.17 4.00
N ASP A 132 16.84 -25.05 3.04
CA ASP A 132 17.19 -26.46 3.10
C ASP A 132 18.72 -26.67 3.05
N GLU A 133 19.45 -25.93 2.20
CA GLU A 133 20.90 -25.92 2.14
C GLU A 133 21.52 -25.51 3.49
N LEU A 134 21.04 -24.40 4.06
CA LEU A 134 21.49 -23.89 5.36
C LEU A 134 21.25 -24.94 6.47
N ASN A 135 20.07 -25.52 6.47
CA ASN A 135 19.67 -26.51 7.47
C ASN A 135 20.52 -27.78 7.36
N LEU A 136 20.73 -28.27 6.14
CA LEU A 136 21.57 -29.43 5.88
C LEU A 136 22.99 -29.28 6.43
N THR A 137 23.62 -28.14 6.15
CA THR A 137 24.99 -27.84 6.61
C THR A 137 25.08 -27.69 8.12
N VAL A 138 24.07 -27.11 8.77
CA VAL A 138 23.98 -27.01 10.24
C VAL A 138 23.87 -28.43 10.85
N HIS A 139 23.03 -29.30 10.28
CA HIS A 139 22.89 -30.70 10.73
C HIS A 139 24.18 -31.49 10.56
N MET A 140 24.81 -31.47 9.38
CA MET A 140 26.09 -32.10 9.15
C MET A 140 27.16 -31.68 10.18
N ALA A 141 27.15 -30.38 10.50
CA ALA A 141 28.09 -29.87 11.49
C ALA A 141 27.80 -30.32 12.90
N ARG A 142 26.53 -30.47 13.30
CA ARG A 142 26.10 -31.06 14.60
C ARG A 142 26.47 -32.51 14.68
N ASP A 143 26.33 -33.27 13.58
CA ASP A 143 26.58 -34.70 13.49
C ASP A 143 28.08 -35.08 13.36
N ARG A 144 28.96 -34.19 13.75
CA ARG A 144 30.42 -34.34 13.72
C ARG A 144 31.03 -34.59 12.32
N GLN A 145 30.37 -34.10 11.27
CA GLN A 145 30.87 -34.16 9.90
C GLN A 145 31.25 -32.72 9.37
N PRO A 146 32.17 -32.01 10.06
CA PRO A 146 32.45 -30.63 9.74
C PRO A 146 33.10 -30.41 8.37
N GLY A 147 33.91 -31.39 7.93
CA GLY A 147 34.55 -31.32 6.63
C GLY A 147 33.53 -31.35 5.50
N LEU A 148 32.51 -32.17 5.62
CA LEU A 148 31.43 -32.26 4.62
C LEU A 148 30.58 -31.00 4.64
N ALA A 149 30.21 -30.46 5.82
CA ALA A 149 29.50 -29.19 5.92
C ALA A 149 30.27 -28.03 5.26
N MET A 150 31.59 -27.96 5.49
CA MET A 150 32.43 -26.93 4.86
C MET A 150 32.57 -27.15 3.34
N ALA A 151 32.70 -28.38 2.88
CA ALA A 151 32.73 -28.68 1.44
C ALA A 151 31.42 -28.24 0.75
N THR A 152 30.27 -28.49 1.38
CA THR A 152 28.97 -28.05 0.87
C THR A 152 28.84 -26.53 0.86
N LEU A 153 29.38 -25.83 1.86
CA LEU A 153 29.38 -24.36 1.92
C LEU A 153 30.14 -23.71 0.75
N TYR A 154 31.21 -24.38 0.29
CA TYR A 154 32.04 -23.88 -0.82
C TYR A 154 31.55 -24.34 -2.21
N THR A 155 30.36 -24.96 -2.29
CA THR A 155 29.81 -25.31 -3.61
C THR A 155 29.30 -24.05 -4.33
N ASP A 156 29.44 -24.01 -5.64
CA ASP A 156 28.90 -22.95 -6.50
C ASP A 156 27.36 -22.86 -6.43
N GLU A 157 26.70 -23.94 -5.98
CA GLU A 157 25.24 -24.00 -5.87
C GLU A 157 24.68 -22.99 -4.84
N GLY A 158 25.33 -22.87 -3.66
CA GLY A 158 24.94 -21.89 -2.64
C GLY A 158 25.07 -20.44 -3.11
N LEU A 159 26.14 -20.12 -3.84
CA LEU A 159 26.33 -18.80 -4.46
C LEU A 159 25.29 -18.53 -5.56
N ASN A 160 25.01 -19.53 -6.39
CA ASN A 160 24.01 -19.43 -7.45
C ASN A 160 22.60 -19.20 -6.87
N LEU A 161 22.21 -19.93 -5.83
CA LEU A 161 20.92 -19.71 -5.14
C LEU A 161 20.81 -18.28 -4.60
N THR A 162 21.84 -17.79 -3.93
CA THR A 162 21.87 -16.40 -3.41
C THR A 162 21.74 -15.38 -4.51
N ALA A 163 22.46 -15.55 -5.63
CA ALA A 163 22.37 -14.67 -6.79
C ALA A 163 20.95 -14.68 -7.43
N ARG A 164 20.35 -15.86 -7.54
CA ARG A 164 18.97 -16.02 -8.07
C ARG A 164 17.93 -15.41 -7.16
N ILE A 165 18.07 -15.56 -5.84
CA ILE A 165 17.21 -14.89 -4.85
C ILE A 165 17.33 -13.38 -4.97
N ALA A 166 18.54 -12.85 -5.09
CA ALA A 166 18.78 -11.42 -5.27
C ALA A 166 18.13 -10.90 -6.55
N ALA A 167 18.34 -11.57 -7.68
CA ALA A 167 17.74 -11.20 -8.96
C ALA A 167 16.20 -11.25 -8.93
N GLN A 168 15.64 -12.30 -8.35
CA GLN A 168 14.18 -12.44 -8.23
C GLN A 168 13.59 -11.38 -7.28
N SER A 169 14.26 -11.11 -6.17
CA SER A 169 13.88 -10.03 -5.25
C SER A 169 13.90 -8.67 -5.92
N GLN A 170 14.95 -8.39 -6.72
CA GLN A 170 15.04 -7.13 -7.47
C GLN A 170 13.91 -6.98 -8.48
N LYS A 171 13.53 -8.07 -9.16
CA LYS A 171 12.38 -8.07 -10.08
C LYS A 171 11.08 -7.71 -9.36
N ILE A 172 10.83 -8.28 -8.19
CA ILE A 172 9.64 -7.99 -7.38
C ILE A 172 9.68 -6.53 -6.89
N ASP A 173 10.81 -6.06 -6.39
CA ASP A 173 10.99 -4.69 -5.94
C ASP A 173 10.70 -3.67 -7.05
N ASN A 174 11.21 -3.92 -8.26
CA ASN A 174 10.93 -3.08 -9.43
C ASN A 174 9.44 -3.06 -9.77
N LEU A 175 8.74 -4.20 -9.75
CA LEU A 175 7.30 -4.27 -10.00
C LEU A 175 6.52 -3.46 -8.97
N LEU A 176 6.84 -3.61 -7.68
CA LEU A 176 6.20 -2.88 -6.58
C LEU A 176 6.50 -1.37 -6.67
N THR A 177 7.73 -0.99 -7.04
CA THR A 177 8.14 0.41 -7.24
C THR A 177 7.34 1.07 -8.37
N VAL A 178 7.25 0.42 -9.53
CA VAL A 178 6.48 0.93 -10.67
C VAL A 178 5.01 1.11 -10.27
N ARG A 179 4.47 0.16 -9.56
CA ARG A 179 3.10 0.17 -9.08
C ARG A 179 2.84 1.30 -8.07
N THR A 180 3.71 1.46 -7.09
CA THR A 180 3.63 2.57 -6.12
C THR A 180 3.62 3.92 -6.83
N ARG A 181 4.50 4.12 -7.83
CA ARG A 181 4.56 5.35 -8.63
C ARG A 181 3.27 5.57 -9.43
N ALA A 182 2.72 4.52 -10.04
CA ALA A 182 1.48 4.61 -10.80
C ALA A 182 0.31 5.05 -9.91
N HIS A 183 0.14 4.44 -8.73
CA HIS A 183 -0.89 4.83 -7.76
C HIS A 183 -0.69 6.25 -7.22
N GLN A 184 0.55 6.66 -6.94
CA GLN A 184 0.87 8.02 -6.49
C GLN A 184 0.56 9.07 -7.57
N SER A 185 0.91 8.81 -8.83
CA SER A 185 0.61 9.73 -9.94
C SER A 185 -0.89 9.89 -10.15
N LYS A 186 -1.65 8.80 -10.09
CA LYS A 186 -3.10 8.81 -10.18
C LYS A 186 -3.74 9.55 -9.00
N LEU A 187 -3.18 9.37 -7.80
CA LEU A 187 -3.63 10.06 -6.60
C LEU A 187 -3.45 11.58 -6.72
N THR A 188 -2.30 12.04 -7.22
CA THR A 188 -2.04 13.47 -7.44
C THR A 188 -2.98 14.06 -8.49
N GLU A 189 -3.30 13.30 -9.54
CA GLU A 189 -4.25 13.73 -10.57
C GLU A 189 -5.67 13.86 -9.99
N LEU A 190 -6.15 12.86 -9.25
CA LEU A 190 -7.47 12.90 -8.59
C LEU A 190 -7.58 14.09 -7.62
N LEU A 191 -6.55 14.35 -6.82
CA LEU A 191 -6.51 15.50 -5.92
C LEU A 191 -6.52 16.84 -6.68
N ARG A 192 -5.82 16.92 -7.81
CA ARG A 192 -5.82 18.12 -8.67
C ARG A 192 -7.21 18.37 -9.25
N GLN A 193 -7.85 17.34 -9.80
CA GLN A 193 -9.22 17.44 -10.35
C GLN A 193 -10.22 17.85 -9.28
N GLN A 194 -10.14 17.28 -8.07
CA GLN A 194 -11.01 17.66 -6.96
C GLN A 194 -10.83 19.14 -6.57
N ARG A 195 -9.60 19.62 -6.48
CA ARG A 195 -9.32 21.05 -6.16
C ARG A 195 -9.94 22.00 -7.18
N TRP A 196 -9.80 21.72 -8.48
CA TRP A 196 -10.41 22.53 -9.54
C TRP A 196 -11.94 22.45 -9.50
N GLY A 197 -12.51 21.26 -9.28
CA GLY A 197 -13.96 21.09 -9.17
C GLY A 197 -14.55 21.91 -8.01
N VAL A 198 -13.97 21.80 -6.82
CA VAL A 198 -14.41 22.57 -5.64
C VAL A 198 -14.24 24.07 -5.88
N GLY A 199 -13.10 24.50 -6.44
CA GLY A 199 -12.84 25.90 -6.76
C GLY A 199 -13.86 26.52 -7.72
N LEU A 200 -14.21 25.79 -8.78
CA LEU A 200 -15.22 26.22 -9.74
C LEU A 200 -16.60 26.42 -9.08
N VAL A 201 -16.96 25.52 -8.19
CA VAL A 201 -18.27 25.59 -7.51
C VAL A 201 -18.33 26.72 -6.52
N VAL A 202 -17.30 26.93 -5.73
CA VAL A 202 -17.21 28.07 -4.82
C VAL A 202 -17.35 29.38 -5.65
N PHE A 203 -16.64 29.46 -6.77
CA PHE A 203 -16.73 30.62 -7.68
C PHE A 203 -18.15 30.81 -8.21
N LEU A 204 -18.80 29.75 -8.70
CA LEU A 204 -20.19 29.83 -9.21
C LEU A 204 -21.18 30.27 -8.10
N ASN A 205 -21.06 29.70 -6.90
CA ASN A 205 -21.91 30.09 -5.78
C ASN A 205 -21.72 31.59 -5.42
N LEU A 206 -20.50 32.06 -5.35
CA LEU A 206 -20.22 33.48 -5.08
C LEU A 206 -20.76 34.39 -6.19
N ALA A 207 -20.63 34.02 -7.46
CA ALA A 207 -21.19 34.77 -8.59
C ALA A 207 -22.72 34.79 -8.52
N PHE A 208 -23.38 33.70 -8.19
CA PHE A 208 -24.84 33.67 -8.00
C PHE A 208 -25.30 34.53 -6.83
N LEU A 209 -24.62 34.48 -5.69
CA LEU A 209 -24.94 35.35 -4.55
C LEU A 209 -24.75 36.82 -4.86
N SER A 210 -23.70 37.15 -5.58
CA SER A 210 -23.45 38.54 -6.02
C SER A 210 -24.52 39.03 -7.00
N ALA A 211 -24.93 38.22 -7.96
CA ALA A 211 -26.01 38.52 -8.88
C ALA A 211 -27.35 38.70 -8.15
N LEU A 212 -27.63 37.87 -7.14
CA LEU A 212 -28.83 38.02 -6.31
C LEU A 212 -28.82 39.33 -5.50
N GLY A 213 -27.69 39.66 -4.88
CA GLY A 213 -27.52 40.94 -4.18
C GLY A 213 -27.77 42.16 -5.07
N ALA A 214 -27.22 42.14 -6.30
CA ALA A 214 -27.43 43.22 -7.27
C ALA A 214 -28.89 43.36 -7.76
N THR A 215 -29.65 42.27 -7.78
CA THR A 215 -31.09 42.31 -8.15
C THR A 215 -32.01 42.75 -7.00
N LEU A 216 -31.57 42.60 -5.75
CA LEU A 216 -32.31 43.05 -4.55
C LEU A 216 -32.10 44.53 -4.22
N VAL A 217 -30.99 45.14 -4.68
CA VAL A 217 -30.65 46.55 -4.47
C VAL A 217 -31.21 47.45 -5.57
N ARG A 218 -31.65 46.90 -6.69
CA ARG A 218 -32.39 47.60 -7.74
C ARG A 218 -33.90 47.51 -7.54
#